data_94dc8fb7cf9ce1a4ee06777da55b5fc3
#
_entry.id   94dc8fb7cf9ce1a4ee06777da55b5fc3
#
_cell.length_a   1.000
_cell.length_b   1.000
_cell.length_c   1.000
_cell.angle_alpha   90.00
_cell.angle_beta   90.00
_cell.angle_gamma   90.00
#
_symmetry.space_group_name_H-M   'P 1'
#
loop_
_entity.id
_entity.type
_entity.pdbx_description
1 polymer ?
#
loop_
_entity_poly.entity_id
_entity_poly.type
_entity_poly.pdbx_seq_one_letter_code
_entity_poly.pdbx_strand_id
1 'polypeptide(L)'
;MAEHTTAVSDATFDEQVGLAQGAVLVDFWAEWCGPCKMVAPILDEIAAEKGGALKVVKLNVDDNVKTAQRYEVMSIPTLILFKDGQPQARLVGARSKSALLAEIEPHL
;
A
#
# COMPACT_ATOMS: atom_id res chain seq x y z
N MET A 1 -4.90 14.21 -6.46
CA MET A 1 -5.94 13.45 -5.81
C MET A 1 -5.97 12.01 -6.31
N ALA A 2 -6.01 11.06 -5.42
CA ALA A 2 -5.96 9.65 -5.80
C ALA A 2 -7.32 9.18 -6.31
N GLU A 3 -7.38 8.71 -7.55
CA GLU A 3 -8.61 8.22 -8.17
C GLU A 3 -8.65 6.70 -8.25
N HIS A 4 -7.47 6.05 -8.19
CA HIS A 4 -7.35 4.61 -8.40
C HIS A 4 -6.94 3.86 -7.15
N THR A 5 -6.72 4.57 -6.04
CA THR A 5 -6.41 3.97 -4.74
C THR A 5 -7.61 4.14 -3.80
N THR A 6 -7.76 3.21 -2.87
CA THR A 6 -8.87 3.20 -1.91
C THR A 6 -8.33 3.32 -0.49
N ALA A 7 -8.97 4.16 0.32
CA ALA A 7 -8.59 4.27 1.73
C ALA A 7 -9.14 3.08 2.51
N VAL A 8 -8.31 2.52 3.40
CA VAL A 8 -8.73 1.48 4.34
C VAL A 8 -8.42 1.95 5.76
N SER A 9 -9.07 1.30 6.73
CA SER A 9 -8.93 1.65 8.14
C SER A 9 -8.71 0.40 8.97
N ASP A 10 -8.44 0.59 10.27
CA ASP A 10 -8.37 -0.54 11.20
C ASP A 10 -9.64 -1.40 11.13
N ALA A 11 -10.80 -0.77 10.95
CA ALA A 11 -12.08 -1.46 10.90
C ALA A 11 -12.28 -2.24 9.59
N THR A 12 -11.68 -1.81 8.49
CA THR A 12 -11.94 -2.41 7.17
C THR A 12 -10.76 -3.22 6.62
N PHE A 13 -9.61 -3.20 7.30
CA PHE A 13 -8.40 -3.83 6.79
C PHE A 13 -8.57 -5.33 6.52
N ASP A 14 -9.10 -6.06 7.49
CA ASP A 14 -9.23 -7.52 7.34
C ASP A 14 -10.13 -7.88 6.17
N GLU A 15 -11.22 -7.13 5.96
CA GLU A 15 -12.12 -7.36 4.84
C GLU A 15 -11.47 -6.97 3.51
N GLN A 16 -10.85 -5.79 3.45
CA GLN A 16 -10.34 -5.23 2.20
C GLN A 16 -9.01 -5.83 1.76
N VAL A 17 -8.22 -6.32 2.69
CA VAL A 17 -6.88 -6.87 2.42
C VAL A 17 -6.78 -8.33 2.83
N GLY A 18 -7.17 -8.66 4.05
CA GLY A 18 -7.03 -10.01 4.59
C GLY A 18 -7.82 -11.05 3.83
N LEU A 19 -9.04 -10.70 3.43
CA LEU A 19 -9.93 -11.61 2.71
C LEU A 19 -9.90 -11.41 1.20
N ALA A 20 -9.13 -10.42 0.71
CA ALA A 20 -9.05 -10.14 -0.70
C ALA A 20 -8.29 -11.24 -1.43
N GLN A 21 -8.77 -11.60 -2.62
CA GLN A 21 -8.06 -12.52 -3.51
C GLN A 21 -7.13 -11.72 -4.40
N GLY A 22 -5.96 -12.30 -4.71
CA GLY A 22 -4.99 -11.65 -5.57
C GLY A 22 -4.10 -10.69 -4.82
N ALA A 23 -3.45 -9.80 -5.57
CA ALA A 23 -2.44 -8.90 -5.03
C ALA A 23 -3.04 -7.58 -4.55
N VAL A 24 -2.69 -7.19 -3.33
CA VAL A 24 -3.08 -5.90 -2.75
C VAL A 24 -1.83 -5.22 -2.20
N LEU A 25 -1.56 -4.02 -2.67
CA LEU A 25 -0.46 -3.19 -2.16
C LEU A 25 -1.02 -2.21 -1.14
N VAL A 26 -0.50 -2.24 0.09
CA VAL A 26 -0.94 -1.35 1.16
C VAL A 26 0.12 -0.29 1.39
N ASP A 27 -0.27 0.99 1.27
CA ASP A 27 0.58 2.15 1.52
C ASP A 27 0.28 2.71 2.91
N PHE A 28 1.22 2.53 3.83
CA PHE A 28 1.15 3.10 5.18
C PHE A 28 1.74 4.51 5.12
N TRP A 29 0.92 5.52 5.38
CA TRP A 29 1.30 6.93 5.16
C TRP A 29 0.75 7.85 6.25
N ALA A 30 1.17 9.12 6.24
CA ALA A 30 0.61 10.18 7.10
C ALA A 30 0.65 11.51 6.37
N GLU A 31 -0.22 12.42 6.79
CA GLU A 31 -0.35 13.76 6.17
C GLU A 31 0.95 14.58 6.28
N TRP A 32 1.66 14.45 7.40
CA TRP A 32 2.88 15.21 7.64
C TRP A 32 4.10 14.65 6.91
N CYS A 33 3.97 13.55 6.25
CA CYS A 33 5.10 12.81 5.66
C CYS A 33 5.37 13.29 4.22
N GLY A 34 6.45 14.03 4.04
CA GLY A 34 6.86 14.51 2.72
C GLY A 34 7.10 13.41 1.71
N PRO A 35 7.94 12.39 2.04
CA PRO A 35 8.18 11.26 1.14
C PRO A 35 6.91 10.49 0.77
N CYS A 36 5.93 10.41 1.68
CA CYS A 36 4.64 9.78 1.39
C CYS A 36 3.92 10.52 0.25
N LYS A 37 3.98 11.85 0.28
CA LYS A 37 3.34 12.67 -0.74
C LYS A 37 4.03 12.57 -2.09
N MET A 38 5.33 12.27 -2.09
CA MET A 38 6.08 12.06 -3.34
C MET A 38 5.69 10.75 -4.01
N VAL A 39 5.42 9.72 -3.21
CA VAL A 39 5.10 8.40 -3.75
C VAL A 39 3.61 8.25 -4.12
N ALA A 40 2.74 9.06 -3.53
CA ALA A 40 1.30 8.95 -3.75
C ALA A 40 0.87 9.01 -5.23
N PRO A 41 1.33 9.98 -6.05
CA PRO A 41 0.94 9.99 -7.46
C PRO A 41 1.50 8.79 -8.23
N ILE A 42 2.67 8.28 -7.84
CA ILE A 42 3.26 7.10 -8.47
C ILE A 42 2.37 5.88 -8.20
N LEU A 43 1.89 5.73 -6.97
CA LEU A 43 1.00 4.63 -6.62
C LEU A 43 -0.32 4.71 -7.36
N ASP A 44 -0.84 5.91 -7.55
CA ASP A 44 -2.06 6.10 -8.31
C ASP A 44 -1.88 5.69 -9.78
N GLU A 45 -0.72 6.01 -10.37
CA GLU A 45 -0.38 5.57 -11.72
C GLU A 45 -0.30 4.04 -11.81
N ILE A 46 0.38 3.41 -10.85
CA ILE A 46 0.51 1.95 -10.82
C ILE A 46 -0.87 1.32 -10.67
N ALA A 47 -1.72 1.85 -9.80
CA ALA A 47 -3.07 1.35 -9.62
C ALA A 47 -3.89 1.43 -10.90
N ALA A 48 -3.76 2.54 -11.65
CA ALA A 48 -4.45 2.69 -12.92
C ALA A 48 -3.95 1.69 -13.97
N GLU A 49 -2.63 1.50 -14.05
CA GLU A 49 -2.02 0.61 -15.04
C GLU A 49 -2.28 -0.87 -14.75
N LYS A 50 -2.32 -1.24 -13.48
CA LYS A 50 -2.44 -2.64 -13.07
C LYS A 50 -3.83 -3.02 -12.58
N GLY A 51 -4.83 -2.21 -12.85
CA GLY A 51 -6.17 -2.27 -12.27
C GLY A 51 -6.81 -3.64 -12.13
N GLY A 52 -6.60 -4.56 -13.08
CA GLY A 52 -7.15 -5.92 -12.97
C GLY A 52 -6.26 -6.88 -12.20
N ALA A 53 -4.97 -6.57 -12.06
CA ALA A 53 -3.99 -7.47 -11.45
C ALA A 53 -3.56 -7.03 -10.05
N LEU A 54 -3.72 -5.76 -9.71
CA LEU A 54 -3.26 -5.20 -8.44
C LEU A 54 -4.25 -4.19 -7.90
N LYS A 55 -4.66 -4.36 -6.65
CA LYS A 55 -5.44 -3.37 -5.92
C LYS A 55 -4.47 -2.57 -5.06
N VAL A 56 -4.59 -1.25 -5.05
CA VAL A 56 -3.77 -0.40 -4.20
C VAL A 56 -4.66 0.29 -3.17
N VAL A 57 -4.32 0.11 -1.88
CA VAL A 57 -5.06 0.73 -0.79
C VAL A 57 -4.11 1.58 0.06
N LYS A 58 -4.65 2.56 0.76
CA LYS A 58 -3.90 3.49 1.59
C LYS A 58 -4.43 3.46 3.02
N LEU A 59 -3.51 3.41 3.98
CA LEU A 59 -3.86 3.40 5.39
C LEU A 59 -3.09 4.51 6.11
N ASN A 60 -3.82 5.49 6.64
CA ASN A 60 -3.23 6.58 7.40
C ASN A 60 -2.86 6.06 8.79
N VAL A 61 -1.56 6.05 9.11
CA VAL A 61 -1.09 5.46 10.38
C VAL A 61 -1.49 6.25 11.61
N ASP A 62 -1.72 7.55 11.48
CA ASP A 62 -2.12 8.36 12.63
C ASP A 62 -3.55 8.04 13.08
N ASP A 63 -4.42 7.71 12.13
CA ASP A 63 -5.81 7.38 12.40
C ASP A 63 -6.04 5.88 12.60
N ASN A 64 -5.06 5.05 12.26
CA ASN A 64 -5.22 3.60 12.23
C ASN A 64 -4.00 2.91 12.83
N VAL A 65 -3.78 3.18 14.11
CA VAL A 65 -2.60 2.73 14.85
C VAL A 65 -2.51 1.21 14.98
N LYS A 66 -3.65 0.54 15.12
CA LYS A 66 -3.68 -0.92 15.35
C LYS A 66 -3.07 -1.71 14.21
N THR A 67 -3.46 -1.38 12.97
CA THR A 67 -2.94 -2.08 11.80
C THR A 67 -1.46 -1.78 11.60
N ALA A 68 -1.05 -0.51 11.80
CA ALA A 68 0.35 -0.14 11.69
C ALA A 68 1.21 -0.93 12.71
N GLN A 69 0.74 -1.08 13.94
CA GLN A 69 1.44 -1.84 14.97
C GLN A 69 1.47 -3.34 14.63
N ARG A 70 0.36 -3.87 14.12
CA ARG A 70 0.25 -5.28 13.75
C ARG A 70 1.33 -5.69 12.75
N TYR A 71 1.65 -4.82 11.80
CA TYR A 71 2.65 -5.11 10.78
C TYR A 71 3.99 -4.43 11.07
N GLU A 72 4.17 -3.92 12.29
CA GLU A 72 5.43 -3.34 12.77
C GLU A 72 5.95 -2.24 11.83
N VAL A 73 5.05 -1.34 11.44
CA VAL A 73 5.42 -0.21 10.60
C VAL A 73 6.10 0.84 11.48
N MET A 74 7.42 0.97 11.32
CA MET A 74 8.24 1.86 12.14
C MET A 74 8.58 3.17 11.44
N SER A 75 8.56 3.18 10.13
CA SER A 75 8.82 4.38 9.34
C SER A 75 7.88 4.41 8.14
N ILE A 76 7.65 5.61 7.60
CA ILE A 76 6.72 5.80 6.49
C ILE A 76 7.38 6.62 5.38
N PRO A 77 7.02 6.37 4.11
CA PRO A 77 6.04 5.38 3.69
C PRO A 77 6.59 3.96 3.83
N THR A 78 5.73 3.03 4.21
CA THR A 78 6.01 1.60 4.13
C THR A 78 4.95 1.00 3.22
N LEU A 79 5.39 0.24 2.23
CA LEU A 79 4.50 -0.46 1.32
C LEU A 79 4.60 -1.94 1.60
N ILE A 80 3.47 -2.61 1.83
CA ILE A 80 3.45 -4.06 2.01
C ILE A 80 2.56 -4.65 0.93
N LEU A 81 3.12 -5.59 0.17
CA LEU A 81 2.38 -6.30 -0.85
C LEU A 81 1.82 -7.59 -0.25
N PHE A 82 0.50 -7.73 -0.33
CA PHE A 82 -0.21 -8.93 0.11
C PHE A 82 -0.65 -9.72 -1.10
N LYS A 83 -0.62 -11.04 -0.99
CA LYS A 83 -1.20 -11.92 -2.01
C LYS A 83 -2.10 -12.91 -1.30
N ASP A 84 -3.38 -12.92 -1.67
CA ASP A 84 -4.39 -13.77 -1.03
C ASP A 84 -4.36 -13.62 0.50
N GLY A 85 -4.23 -12.37 0.96
CA GLY A 85 -4.23 -12.03 2.38
C GLY A 85 -2.91 -12.22 3.12
N GLN A 86 -1.85 -12.68 2.44
CA GLN A 86 -0.55 -12.95 3.08
C GLN A 86 0.50 -11.95 2.61
N PRO A 87 1.29 -11.37 3.55
CA PRO A 87 2.39 -10.47 3.16
C PRO A 87 3.44 -11.20 2.32
N GLN A 88 3.84 -10.59 1.21
CA GLN A 88 4.83 -11.16 0.30
C GLN A 88 6.09 -10.31 0.20
N ALA A 89 5.97 -8.98 0.30
CA ALA A 89 7.09 -8.07 0.17
C ALA A 89 6.83 -6.80 0.97
N ARG A 90 7.92 -6.20 1.46
CA ARG A 90 7.87 -4.97 2.23
C ARG A 90 8.92 -4.01 1.68
N LEU A 91 8.49 -2.79 1.36
CA LEU A 91 9.38 -1.75 0.86
C LEU A 91 9.26 -0.53 1.77
N VAL A 92 10.39 -0.05 2.27
CA VAL A 92 10.42 1.09 3.18
C VAL A 92 11.05 2.28 2.47
N GLY A 93 10.39 3.43 2.55
CA GLY A 93 10.85 4.67 1.96
C GLY A 93 10.29 4.91 0.55
N ALA A 94 10.44 6.14 0.08
CA ALA A 94 9.98 6.52 -1.25
C ALA A 94 10.93 5.96 -2.31
N ARG A 95 10.36 5.46 -3.40
CA ARG A 95 11.13 4.89 -4.51
C ARG A 95 10.53 5.32 -5.83
N SER A 96 11.32 5.20 -6.90
CA SER A 96 10.83 5.50 -8.24
C SER A 96 9.79 4.46 -8.67
N LYS A 97 8.99 4.83 -9.66
CA LYS A 97 7.99 3.93 -10.22
C LYS A 97 8.61 2.63 -10.72
N SER A 98 9.74 2.72 -11.44
CA SER A 98 10.41 1.54 -11.96
C SER A 98 10.93 0.63 -10.86
N ALA A 99 11.45 1.19 -9.77
CA ALA A 99 11.93 0.41 -8.64
C ALA A 99 10.77 -0.32 -7.95
N LEU A 100 9.62 0.37 -7.78
CA LEU A 100 8.43 -0.24 -7.20
C LEU A 100 7.89 -1.37 -8.06
N LEU A 101 7.80 -1.15 -9.37
CA LEU A 101 7.31 -2.17 -10.30
C LEU A 101 8.21 -3.39 -10.31
N ALA A 102 9.53 -3.19 -10.23
CA ALA A 102 10.49 -4.31 -10.19
C ALA A 102 10.24 -5.22 -8.99
N GLU A 103 9.83 -4.66 -7.86
CA GLU A 103 9.53 -5.44 -6.65
C GLU A 103 8.13 -6.06 -6.66
N ILE A 104 7.18 -5.40 -7.31
CA ILE A 104 5.77 -5.80 -7.30
C ILE A 104 5.46 -6.83 -8.37
N GLU A 105 5.94 -6.61 -9.59
CA GLU A 105 5.57 -7.45 -10.75
C GLU A 105 5.83 -8.94 -10.59
N PRO A 106 6.92 -9.38 -9.92
CA PRO A 106 7.13 -10.82 -9.73
C PRO A 106 6.02 -11.52 -8.94
N HIS A 107 5.21 -10.77 -8.21
CA HIS A 107 4.13 -11.33 -7.39
C HIS A 107 2.75 -11.23 -8.04
N LEU A 108 2.66 -10.65 -9.21
CA LEU A 108 1.37 -10.49 -9.91
C LEU A 108 0.96 -11.69 -10.75
#